data_c2e55e191c54a85471f9b93e904b9dc5
#
_entry.id   c2e55e191c54a85471f9b93e904b9dc5
#
_cell.length_a   1.000
_cell.length_b   1.000
_cell.length_c   1.000
_cell.angle_alpha   90.00
_cell.angle_beta   90.00
_cell.angle_gamma   90.00
#
_symmetry.space_group_name_H-M   'P 1'
#
loop_
_entity.id
_entity.type
_entity.pdbx_description
1 polymer ?
#
loop_
_entity_poly.entity_id
_entity_poly.type
_entity_poly.pdbx_seq_one_letter_code
_entity_poly.pdbx_strand_id
1 'polypeptide(L)'
;MAHCLLLVRHGDTGPQYRGRFVGRTDVPLSERGERQAATLASVVHGLGTTRCFCSPLMRAVRTAGLACLKAVVWDDLREVDFGRWEGRTFEEVQAADPELVARWAEWPADFAFPGGERIGDFLARVRQAADRMASDPAEVVVAVTHGGVIRAMACHLLGLDARQYVLFNVEPASVTRVDLFDGKGVLAGLNDTCHLRAM
;
A
#
# COMPACT_ATOMS: atom_id res chain seq x y z
N MET A 1 1.95 21.30 7.62
CA MET A 1 2.14 20.30 6.54
C MET A 1 3.04 19.21 7.08
N ALA A 2 2.74 17.96 6.82
CA ALA A 2 3.59 16.84 7.23
C ALA A 2 5.00 17.01 6.65
N HIS A 3 6.01 16.63 7.42
CA HIS A 3 7.41 16.64 6.97
C HIS A 3 7.85 15.26 6.49
N CYS A 4 7.14 14.21 6.92
CA CYS A 4 7.48 12.84 6.59
C CYS A 4 6.21 11.97 6.46
N LEU A 5 6.15 11.17 5.41
CA LEU A 5 5.15 10.11 5.23
C LEU A 5 5.83 8.75 5.40
N LEU A 6 5.30 7.92 6.29
CA LEU A 6 5.66 6.51 6.44
C LEU A 6 4.55 5.65 5.85
N LEU A 7 4.83 5.02 4.72
CA LEU A 7 3.90 4.14 4.03
C LEU A 7 4.23 2.69 4.43
N VAL A 8 3.33 2.06 5.16
CA VAL A 8 3.51 0.73 5.75
C VAL A 8 2.61 -0.26 5.02
N ARG A 9 3.20 -1.30 4.42
CA ARG A 9 2.41 -2.40 3.89
C ARG A 9 1.94 -3.29 5.05
N HIS A 10 0.69 -3.77 4.97
CA HIS A 10 0.18 -4.77 5.92
C HIS A 10 1.10 -6.01 5.99
N GLY A 11 1.05 -6.76 7.09
CA GLY A 11 1.80 -7.99 7.28
C GLY A 11 1.40 -9.11 6.30
N ASP A 12 2.15 -10.22 6.32
CA ASP A 12 1.91 -11.39 5.49
C ASP A 12 0.50 -11.97 5.70
N THR A 13 -0.15 -12.41 4.62
CA THR A 13 -1.51 -12.98 4.63
C THR A 13 -1.51 -14.51 4.49
N GLY A 14 -0.32 -15.11 4.35
CA GLY A 14 -0.16 -16.56 4.27
C GLY A 14 0.12 -17.10 2.86
N PRO A 15 0.64 -18.32 2.80
CA PRO A 15 1.09 -18.93 1.54
C PRO A 15 -0.05 -19.15 0.54
N GLN A 16 -1.29 -19.33 1.00
CA GLN A 16 -2.46 -19.53 0.16
C GLN A 16 -2.82 -18.32 -0.71
N TYR A 17 -2.33 -17.13 -0.33
CA TYR A 17 -2.55 -15.90 -1.10
C TYR A 17 -1.31 -15.42 -1.86
N ARG A 18 -0.17 -16.12 -1.70
CA ARG A 18 1.08 -15.73 -2.36
C ARG A 18 0.96 -15.88 -3.88
N GLY A 19 1.37 -14.84 -4.62
CA GLY A 19 1.29 -14.84 -6.08
C GLY A 19 -0.12 -14.70 -6.65
N ARG A 20 -1.13 -14.44 -5.80
CA ARG A 20 -2.51 -14.20 -6.23
C ARG A 20 -2.85 -12.73 -6.22
N PHE A 21 -3.80 -12.34 -7.06
CA PHE A 21 -4.40 -11.02 -7.02
C PHE A 21 -5.30 -10.92 -5.78
N VAL A 22 -4.85 -10.18 -4.76
CA VAL A 22 -5.59 -9.96 -3.52
C VAL A 22 -5.78 -8.46 -3.34
N GLY A 23 -6.85 -7.94 -3.90
CA GLY A 23 -7.21 -6.54 -3.84
C GLY A 23 -8.21 -6.26 -2.73
N ARG A 24 -9.50 -6.20 -3.10
CA ARG A 24 -10.60 -5.91 -2.17
C ARG A 24 -11.07 -7.11 -1.37
N THR A 25 -10.71 -8.32 -1.76
CA THR A 25 -10.99 -9.52 -0.95
C THR A 25 -10.40 -9.32 0.44
N ASP A 26 -11.27 -9.43 1.45
CA ASP A 26 -10.89 -9.16 2.84
C ASP A 26 -10.33 -10.42 3.49
N VAL A 27 -9.01 -10.53 3.47
CA VAL A 27 -8.26 -11.68 4.02
C VAL A 27 -7.55 -11.27 5.31
N PRO A 28 -7.45 -12.19 6.31
CA PRO A 28 -6.74 -11.94 7.56
C PRO A 28 -5.22 -11.97 7.38
N LEU A 29 -4.49 -11.51 8.39
CA LEU A 29 -3.06 -11.80 8.52
C LEU A 29 -2.83 -13.27 8.81
N SER A 30 -1.70 -13.80 8.37
CA SER A 30 -1.16 -15.08 8.88
C SER A 30 -0.52 -14.85 10.24
N GLU A 31 -0.21 -15.94 10.97
CA GLU A 31 0.58 -15.86 12.21
C GLU A 31 1.92 -15.15 12.00
N ARG A 32 2.57 -15.40 10.85
CA ARG A 32 3.79 -14.68 10.47
C ARG A 32 3.50 -13.19 10.30
N GLY A 33 2.41 -12.84 9.63
CA GLY A 33 1.99 -11.45 9.42
C GLY A 33 1.69 -10.73 10.74
N GLU A 34 1.09 -11.40 11.71
CA GLU A 34 0.86 -10.82 13.04
C GLU A 34 2.18 -10.54 13.78
N ARG A 35 3.13 -11.47 13.73
CA ARG A 35 4.48 -11.23 14.30
C ARG A 35 5.18 -10.07 13.60
N GLN A 36 5.14 -10.02 12.26
CA GLN A 36 5.68 -8.90 11.49
C GLN A 36 5.05 -7.57 11.89
N ALA A 37 3.72 -7.52 12.01
CA ALA A 37 3.00 -6.31 12.40
C ALA A 37 3.38 -5.82 13.81
N ALA A 38 3.60 -6.74 14.75
CA ALA A 38 4.01 -6.38 16.11
C ALA A 38 5.40 -5.72 16.16
N THR A 39 6.34 -6.10 15.28
CA THR A 39 7.67 -5.47 15.25
C THR A 39 7.64 -4.02 14.73
N LEU A 40 6.60 -3.62 13.99
CA LEU A 40 6.43 -2.24 13.53
C LEU A 40 6.30 -1.25 14.70
N ALA A 41 5.89 -1.70 15.88
CA ALA A 41 5.83 -0.85 17.07
C ALA A 41 7.19 -0.20 17.38
N SER A 42 8.31 -0.90 17.17
CA SER A 42 9.65 -0.36 17.37
C SER A 42 10.02 0.72 16.33
N VAL A 43 9.46 0.65 15.14
CA VAL A 43 9.70 1.63 14.07
C VAL A 43 8.95 2.95 14.33
N VAL A 44 7.71 2.84 14.84
CA VAL A 44 6.85 4.01 15.08
C VAL A 44 7.03 4.61 16.47
N HIS A 45 7.68 3.90 17.38
CA HIS A 45 7.96 4.40 18.74
C HIS A 45 9.01 5.51 18.68
N GLY A 46 8.71 6.64 19.33
CA GLY A 46 9.65 7.78 19.36
C GLY A 46 9.59 8.70 18.14
N LEU A 47 8.72 8.43 17.17
CA LEU A 47 8.36 9.43 16.17
C LEU A 47 7.67 10.61 16.86
N GLY A 48 7.95 11.85 16.43
CA GLY A 48 7.33 13.07 16.94
C GLY A 48 5.81 13.07 16.87
N THR A 49 5.17 14.21 16.68
CA THR A 49 3.70 14.31 16.54
C THR A 49 3.24 13.47 15.34
N THR A 50 2.59 12.35 15.64
CA THR A 50 2.23 11.35 14.64
C THR A 50 0.72 11.27 14.43
N ARG A 51 0.30 11.23 13.17
CA ARG A 51 -1.06 10.89 12.77
C ARG A 51 -1.04 9.60 11.94
N CYS A 52 -1.98 8.70 12.20
CA CYS A 52 -2.04 7.44 11.49
C CYS A 52 -3.37 7.26 10.78
N PHE A 53 -3.30 6.80 9.54
CA PHE A 53 -4.43 6.36 8.73
C PHE A 53 -4.25 4.89 8.35
N CYS A 54 -5.34 4.15 8.18
CA CYS A 54 -5.25 2.78 7.67
C CYS A 54 -6.38 2.46 6.68
N SER A 55 -6.09 1.54 5.77
CA SER A 55 -7.11 0.90 4.95
C SER A 55 -8.14 0.19 5.83
N PRO A 56 -9.44 0.16 5.46
CA PRO A 56 -10.47 -0.57 6.18
C PRO A 56 -10.34 -2.10 6.10
N LEU A 57 -9.50 -2.63 5.20
CA LEU A 57 -9.34 -4.08 5.05
C LEU A 57 -8.65 -4.68 6.29
N MET A 58 -9.18 -5.83 6.72
CA MET A 58 -8.85 -6.50 7.99
C MET A 58 -7.33 -6.62 8.22
N ARG A 59 -6.57 -7.01 7.18
CA ARG A 59 -5.11 -7.13 7.24
C ARG A 59 -4.39 -5.82 7.58
N ALA A 60 -4.91 -4.68 7.09
CA ALA A 60 -4.33 -3.37 7.39
C ALA A 60 -4.75 -2.87 8.78
N VAL A 61 -6.01 -3.01 9.14
CA VAL A 61 -6.53 -2.66 10.48
C VAL A 61 -5.80 -3.47 11.57
N ARG A 62 -5.65 -4.78 11.34
CA ARG A 62 -4.93 -5.65 12.29
C ARG A 62 -3.46 -5.29 12.39
N THR A 63 -2.81 -4.95 11.27
CA THR A 63 -1.42 -4.47 11.26
C THR A 63 -1.27 -3.19 12.08
N ALA A 64 -2.13 -2.19 11.86
CA ALA A 64 -2.09 -0.95 12.62
C ALA A 64 -2.30 -1.17 14.12
N GLY A 65 -3.24 -2.04 14.50
CA GLY A 65 -3.51 -2.36 15.90
C GLY A 65 -2.32 -3.04 16.61
N LEU A 66 -1.66 -4.00 15.94
CA LEU A 66 -0.48 -4.69 16.47
C LEU A 66 0.76 -3.79 16.55
N ALA A 67 0.87 -2.81 15.66
CA ALA A 67 1.89 -1.76 15.72
C ALA A 67 1.59 -0.67 16.77
N CYS A 68 0.55 -0.84 17.60
CA CYS A 68 0.11 0.14 18.60
C CYS A 68 -0.27 1.52 18.03
N LEU A 69 -0.69 1.58 16.77
CA LEU A 69 -1.11 2.81 16.09
C LEU A 69 -2.61 3.06 16.31
N LYS A 70 -2.95 4.28 16.75
CA LYS A 70 -4.34 4.76 16.76
C LYS A 70 -4.68 5.30 15.37
N ALA A 71 -5.08 4.42 14.48
CA ALA A 71 -5.31 4.76 13.09
C ALA A 71 -6.77 5.18 12.82
N VAL A 72 -6.94 6.22 12.01
CA VAL A 72 -8.21 6.58 11.40
C VAL A 72 -8.40 5.76 10.15
N VAL A 73 -9.53 5.04 10.05
CA VAL A 73 -9.84 4.22 8.88
C VAL A 73 -10.23 5.10 7.71
N TRP A 74 -9.61 4.85 6.55
CA TRP A 74 -9.78 5.63 5.33
C TRP A 74 -10.02 4.74 4.11
N ASP A 75 -11.16 4.90 3.46
CA ASP A 75 -11.57 4.07 2.32
C ASP A 75 -10.62 4.22 1.13
N ASP A 76 -10.09 5.42 0.90
CA ASP A 76 -9.16 5.71 -0.19
C ASP A 76 -7.84 4.91 -0.10
N LEU A 77 -7.55 4.32 1.07
CA LEU A 77 -6.37 3.46 1.29
C LEU A 77 -6.59 1.99 0.97
N ARG A 78 -7.77 1.58 0.48
CA ARG A 78 -7.99 0.19 0.02
C ARG A 78 -7.09 -0.15 -1.15
N GLU A 79 -6.73 -1.44 -1.26
CA GLU A 79 -6.07 -1.95 -2.46
C GLU A 79 -6.99 -1.81 -3.69
N VAL A 80 -6.41 -1.88 -4.88
CA VAL A 80 -7.17 -1.89 -6.12
C VAL A 80 -8.15 -3.07 -6.13
N ASP A 81 -9.33 -2.85 -6.69
CA ASP A 81 -10.31 -3.90 -6.91
C ASP A 81 -9.99 -4.65 -8.21
N PHE A 82 -9.49 -5.88 -8.09
CA PHE A 82 -9.17 -6.71 -9.25
C PHE A 82 -10.40 -7.41 -9.85
N GLY A 83 -11.58 -7.26 -9.24
CA GLY A 83 -12.82 -7.86 -9.74
C GLY A 83 -12.71 -9.36 -9.96
N ARG A 84 -12.97 -9.82 -11.21
CA ARG A 84 -12.93 -11.26 -11.57
C ARG A 84 -11.55 -11.90 -11.41
N TRP A 85 -10.48 -11.11 -11.33
CA TRP A 85 -9.13 -11.63 -11.14
C TRP A 85 -8.79 -11.90 -9.67
N GLU A 86 -9.63 -11.44 -8.72
CA GLU A 86 -9.43 -11.70 -7.29
C GLU A 86 -9.24 -13.20 -7.00
N GLY A 87 -8.25 -13.52 -6.16
CA GLY A 87 -7.92 -14.88 -5.74
C GLY A 87 -7.20 -15.74 -6.77
N ARG A 88 -7.04 -15.28 -8.01
CA ARG A 88 -6.35 -16.01 -9.09
C ARG A 88 -4.86 -15.70 -9.11
N THR A 89 -4.05 -16.63 -9.63
CA THR A 89 -2.64 -16.37 -9.95
C THR A 89 -2.53 -15.63 -11.28
N PHE A 90 -1.33 -15.10 -11.56
CA PHE A 90 -1.06 -14.48 -12.86
C PHE A 90 -1.26 -15.47 -14.02
N GLU A 91 -0.79 -16.70 -13.86
CA GLU A 91 -0.92 -17.76 -14.90
C GLU A 91 -2.38 -18.11 -15.17
N GLU A 92 -3.21 -18.22 -14.12
CA GLU A 92 -4.65 -18.48 -14.24
C GLU A 92 -5.37 -17.33 -14.96
N VAL A 93 -4.98 -16.08 -14.68
CA VAL A 93 -5.53 -14.90 -15.34
C VAL A 93 -5.05 -14.80 -16.78
N GLN A 94 -3.74 -15.01 -17.02
CA GLN A 94 -3.15 -14.99 -18.36
C GLN A 94 -3.80 -16.05 -19.28
N ALA A 95 -4.10 -17.22 -18.76
CA ALA A 95 -4.75 -18.29 -19.53
C ALA A 95 -6.21 -17.97 -19.86
N ALA A 96 -6.93 -17.29 -18.94
CA ALA A 96 -8.36 -16.98 -19.10
C ALA A 96 -8.61 -15.69 -19.90
N ASP A 97 -7.77 -14.67 -19.74
CA ASP A 97 -7.98 -13.32 -20.27
C ASP A 97 -6.70 -12.76 -20.93
N PRO A 98 -6.04 -13.46 -21.90
CA PRO A 98 -4.74 -13.06 -22.43
C PRO A 98 -4.71 -11.65 -23.04
N GLU A 99 -5.77 -11.25 -23.75
CA GLU A 99 -5.87 -9.91 -24.36
C GLU A 99 -6.01 -8.81 -23.30
N LEU A 100 -6.76 -9.08 -22.24
CA LEU A 100 -6.91 -8.12 -21.13
C LEU A 100 -5.60 -7.98 -20.35
N VAL A 101 -4.85 -9.08 -20.17
CA VAL A 101 -3.52 -9.04 -19.52
C VAL A 101 -2.54 -8.23 -20.36
N ALA A 102 -2.52 -8.42 -21.69
CA ALA A 102 -1.68 -7.63 -22.58
C ALA A 102 -1.99 -6.13 -22.48
N ARG A 103 -3.28 -5.78 -22.47
CA ARG A 103 -3.71 -4.38 -22.29
C ARG A 103 -3.38 -3.84 -20.89
N TRP A 104 -3.59 -4.64 -19.84
CA TRP A 104 -3.26 -4.24 -18.46
C TRP A 104 -1.75 -3.98 -18.29
N ALA A 105 -0.89 -4.75 -18.96
CA ALA A 105 0.57 -4.59 -18.89
C ALA A 105 1.03 -3.19 -19.34
N GLU A 106 0.29 -2.53 -20.22
CA GLU A 106 0.55 -1.15 -20.65
C GLU A 106 0.12 -0.11 -19.61
N TRP A 107 -0.63 -0.53 -18.59
CA TRP A 107 -1.14 0.31 -17.50
C TRP A 107 -1.89 1.56 -17.95
N PRO A 108 -2.83 1.47 -18.91
CA PRO A 108 -3.55 2.65 -19.37
C PRO A 108 -4.64 3.05 -18.35
N ALA A 109 -4.84 4.35 -18.17
CA ALA A 109 -5.78 4.89 -17.18
C ALA A 109 -7.24 4.47 -17.43
N ASP A 110 -7.60 4.17 -18.68
CA ASP A 110 -8.94 3.73 -19.09
C ASP A 110 -9.16 2.22 -18.93
N PHE A 111 -8.12 1.43 -18.60
CA PHE A 111 -8.28 0.01 -18.31
C PHE A 111 -9.10 -0.17 -17.03
N ALA A 112 -10.14 -1.00 -17.10
CA ALA A 112 -10.90 -1.45 -15.94
C ALA A 112 -10.68 -2.95 -15.75
N PHE A 113 -10.37 -3.35 -14.53
CA PHE A 113 -10.36 -4.77 -14.18
C PHE A 113 -11.78 -5.34 -14.38
N PRO A 114 -11.94 -6.55 -14.94
CA PRO A 114 -13.26 -7.10 -15.23
C PRO A 114 -14.15 -7.21 -13.96
N GLY A 115 -15.19 -6.38 -13.88
CA GLY A 115 -16.03 -6.27 -12.69
C GLY A 115 -15.36 -5.60 -11.48
N GLY A 116 -14.23 -4.95 -11.69
CA GLY A 116 -13.45 -4.28 -10.66
C GLY A 116 -13.23 -2.79 -10.95
N GLU A 117 -12.16 -2.23 -10.38
CA GLU A 117 -11.83 -0.81 -10.43
C GLU A 117 -11.13 -0.44 -11.74
N ARG A 118 -11.33 0.79 -12.21
CA ARG A 118 -10.54 1.37 -13.30
C ARG A 118 -9.20 1.89 -12.75
N ILE A 119 -8.12 1.70 -13.49
CA ILE A 119 -6.78 2.20 -13.10
C ILE A 119 -6.81 3.71 -12.84
N GLY A 120 -7.47 4.49 -13.70
CA GLY A 120 -7.58 5.93 -13.52
C GLY A 120 -8.27 6.33 -12.22
N ASP A 121 -9.33 5.63 -11.82
CA ASP A 121 -10.09 5.89 -10.60
C ASP A 121 -9.25 5.50 -9.37
N PHE A 122 -8.57 4.35 -9.42
CA PHE A 122 -7.59 3.93 -8.42
C PHE A 122 -6.51 5.00 -8.20
N LEU A 123 -5.87 5.45 -9.28
CA LEU A 123 -4.82 6.46 -9.21
C LEU A 123 -5.35 7.80 -8.68
N ALA A 124 -6.56 8.19 -9.07
CA ALA A 124 -7.17 9.44 -8.62
C ALA A 124 -7.41 9.45 -7.10
N ARG A 125 -8.03 8.38 -6.53
CA ARG A 125 -8.25 8.31 -5.08
C ARG A 125 -6.94 8.22 -4.28
N VAL A 126 -5.94 7.47 -4.81
CA VAL A 126 -4.64 7.35 -4.15
C VAL A 126 -3.89 8.70 -4.13
N ARG A 127 -3.95 9.46 -5.22
CA ARG A 127 -3.39 10.84 -5.29
C ARG A 127 -4.06 11.76 -4.27
N GLN A 128 -5.40 11.79 -4.23
CA GLN A 128 -6.14 12.59 -3.26
C GLN A 128 -5.76 12.23 -1.82
N ALA A 129 -5.63 10.94 -1.51
CA ALA A 129 -5.20 10.49 -0.20
C ALA A 129 -3.77 10.96 0.12
N ALA A 130 -2.84 10.86 -0.83
CA ALA A 130 -1.46 11.31 -0.67
C ALA A 130 -1.38 12.82 -0.41
N ASP A 131 -2.10 13.63 -1.20
CA ASP A 131 -2.12 15.11 -1.08
C ASP A 131 -2.71 15.54 0.28
N ARG A 132 -3.79 14.88 0.73
CA ARG A 132 -4.39 15.15 2.05
C ARG A 132 -3.43 14.78 3.18
N MET A 133 -2.71 13.67 3.09
CA MET A 133 -1.70 13.30 4.09
C MET A 133 -0.53 14.26 4.08
N ALA A 134 -0.05 14.68 2.92
CA ALA A 134 1.02 15.66 2.80
C ALA A 134 0.64 17.04 3.41
N SER A 135 -0.64 17.37 3.37
CA SER A 135 -1.18 18.62 3.94
C SER A 135 -1.55 18.51 5.42
N ASP A 136 -1.42 17.33 6.05
CA ASP A 136 -1.73 17.13 7.47
C ASP A 136 -0.81 17.99 8.36
N PRO A 137 -1.30 18.59 9.46
CA PRO A 137 -0.47 19.39 10.38
C PRO A 137 0.49 18.56 11.24
N ALA A 138 0.34 17.24 11.31
CA ALA A 138 1.25 16.37 12.05
C ALA A 138 2.64 16.36 11.41
N GLU A 139 3.69 16.26 12.22
CA GLU A 139 5.06 16.19 11.75
C GLU A 139 5.31 14.91 10.92
N VAL A 140 4.78 13.78 11.41
CA VAL A 140 4.86 12.49 10.76
C VAL A 140 3.46 11.93 10.51
N VAL A 141 3.19 11.51 9.28
CA VAL A 141 1.96 10.80 8.92
C VAL A 141 2.29 9.37 8.55
N VAL A 142 1.61 8.42 9.19
CA VAL A 142 1.75 6.98 8.90
C VAL A 142 0.52 6.51 8.14
N ALA A 143 0.70 5.78 7.05
CA ALA A 143 -0.36 5.11 6.32
C ALA A 143 -0.14 3.61 6.31
N VAL A 144 -1.03 2.84 6.96
CA VAL A 144 -1.01 1.37 6.89
C VAL A 144 -1.94 0.92 5.77
N THR A 145 -1.35 0.38 4.70
CA THR A 145 -2.07 0.11 3.46
C THR A 145 -1.49 -1.10 2.71
N HIS A 146 -1.47 -1.09 1.39
CA HIS A 146 -1.22 -2.22 0.49
C HIS A 146 -0.12 -1.90 -0.51
N GLY A 147 0.41 -2.94 -1.17
CA GLY A 147 1.51 -2.81 -2.11
C GLY A 147 1.23 -1.91 -3.30
N GLY A 148 0.05 -2.05 -3.93
CA GLY A 148 -0.33 -1.23 -5.07
C GLY A 148 -0.52 0.25 -4.70
N VAL A 149 -1.16 0.50 -3.56
CA VAL A 149 -1.38 1.86 -3.04
C VAL A 149 -0.05 2.55 -2.72
N ILE A 150 0.87 1.87 -2.03
CA ILE A 150 2.19 2.44 -1.68
C ILE A 150 2.97 2.80 -2.94
N ARG A 151 3.01 1.91 -3.93
CA ARG A 151 3.69 2.15 -5.20
C ARG A 151 3.11 3.35 -5.94
N ALA A 152 1.78 3.45 -6.02
CA ALA A 152 1.10 4.56 -6.68
C ALA A 152 1.30 5.88 -5.92
N MET A 153 1.26 5.88 -4.57
CA MET A 153 1.59 7.05 -3.75
C MET A 153 3.03 7.51 -3.96
N ALA A 154 3.98 6.56 -3.96
CA ALA A 154 5.39 6.87 -4.19
C ALA A 154 5.58 7.53 -5.56
N CYS A 155 5.00 6.99 -6.63
CA CYS A 155 5.05 7.63 -7.95
C CYS A 155 4.51 9.06 -7.91
N HIS A 156 3.33 9.27 -7.31
CA HIS A 156 2.72 10.59 -7.23
C HIS A 156 3.57 11.60 -6.45
N LEU A 157 3.99 11.25 -5.25
CA LEU A 157 4.78 12.13 -4.37
C LEU A 157 6.15 12.48 -4.96
N LEU A 158 6.76 11.57 -5.71
CA LEU A 158 8.04 11.77 -6.37
C LEU A 158 7.93 12.42 -7.76
N GLY A 159 6.72 12.70 -8.25
CA GLY A 159 6.50 13.28 -9.59
C GLY A 159 6.84 12.31 -10.73
N LEU A 160 6.76 11.00 -10.49
CA LEU A 160 7.01 9.95 -11.47
C LEU A 160 5.75 9.59 -12.26
N ASP A 161 5.92 9.06 -13.47
CA ASP A 161 4.82 8.46 -14.22
C ASP A 161 4.25 7.25 -13.45
N ALA A 162 2.93 7.11 -13.41
CA ALA A 162 2.28 6.03 -12.68
C ALA A 162 2.71 4.63 -13.17
N ARG A 163 3.10 4.47 -14.42
CA ARG A 163 3.63 3.21 -14.98
C ARG A 163 4.95 2.77 -14.34
N GLN A 164 5.67 3.70 -13.71
CA GLN A 164 6.91 3.37 -13.00
C GLN A 164 6.69 2.65 -11.66
N TYR A 165 5.42 2.48 -11.24
CA TYR A 165 5.08 1.76 -10.01
C TYR A 165 5.66 0.33 -9.95
N VAL A 166 5.89 -0.31 -11.10
CA VAL A 166 6.50 -1.64 -11.21
C VAL A 166 7.96 -1.69 -10.74
N LEU A 167 8.63 -0.53 -10.69
CA LEU A 167 10.02 -0.43 -10.27
C LEU A 167 10.20 -0.56 -8.75
N PHE A 168 9.12 -0.43 -7.98
CA PHE A 168 9.18 -0.44 -6.53
C PHE A 168 8.83 -1.82 -5.97
N ASN A 169 9.77 -2.44 -5.26
CA ASN A 169 9.44 -3.59 -4.43
C ASN A 169 8.88 -3.10 -3.09
N VAL A 170 7.81 -3.75 -2.63
CA VAL A 170 7.15 -3.43 -1.35
C VAL A 170 6.74 -4.75 -0.70
N GLU A 171 7.55 -5.24 0.23
CA GLU A 171 7.33 -6.50 0.97
C GLU A 171 6.26 -6.36 2.07
N PRO A 172 5.61 -7.46 2.52
CA PRO A 172 4.75 -7.42 3.70
C PRO A 172 5.44 -6.84 4.93
N ALA A 173 4.74 -5.95 5.64
CA ALA A 173 5.23 -5.18 6.78
C ALA A 173 6.45 -4.30 6.50
N SER A 174 6.81 -4.05 5.24
CA SER A 174 7.84 -3.08 4.90
C SER A 174 7.39 -1.64 5.14
N VAL A 175 8.37 -0.77 5.35
CA VAL A 175 8.19 0.67 5.51
C VAL A 175 8.86 1.40 4.35
N THR A 176 8.12 2.29 3.71
CA THR A 176 8.63 3.24 2.71
C THR A 176 8.50 4.63 3.28
N ARG A 177 9.61 5.38 3.31
CA ARG A 177 9.68 6.74 3.85
C ARG A 177 9.83 7.74 2.72
N VAL A 178 8.93 8.74 2.71
CA VAL A 178 9.00 9.90 1.81
C VAL A 178 9.05 11.15 2.68
N ASP A 179 10.16 11.89 2.61
CA ASP A 179 10.27 13.19 3.24
C ASP A 179 9.71 14.27 2.31
N LEU A 180 9.05 15.27 2.87
CA LEU A 180 8.34 16.30 2.11
C LEU A 180 9.02 17.67 2.27
N PHE A 181 9.35 18.28 1.14
CA PHE A 181 9.95 19.61 1.07
C PHE A 181 9.17 20.46 0.06
N ASP A 182 8.54 21.52 0.53
CA ASP A 182 7.75 22.44 -0.32
C ASP A 182 6.76 21.72 -1.25
N GLY A 183 6.08 20.69 -0.71
CA GLY A 183 5.10 19.89 -1.44
C GLY A 183 5.70 18.85 -2.41
N LYS A 184 7.02 18.69 -2.43
CA LYS A 184 7.73 17.66 -3.22
C LYS A 184 8.23 16.55 -2.32
N GLY A 185 8.07 15.31 -2.75
CA GLY A 185 8.56 14.13 -2.04
C GLY A 185 10.02 13.82 -2.40
N VAL A 186 10.77 13.41 -1.39
CA VAL A 186 12.09 12.81 -1.53
C VAL A 186 12.03 11.41 -0.94
N LEU A 187 12.38 10.40 -1.71
CA LEU A 187 12.42 9.01 -1.24
C LEU A 187 13.60 8.82 -0.29
N ALA A 188 13.33 8.79 1.01
CA ALA A 188 14.33 8.62 2.05
C ALA A 188 14.60 7.15 2.40
N GLY A 189 13.65 6.25 2.11
CA GLY A 189 13.79 4.81 2.28
C GLY A 189 12.72 4.06 1.52
N LEU A 190 13.08 2.93 0.93
CA LEU A 190 12.16 2.08 0.20
C LEU A 190 12.23 0.66 0.73
N ASN A 191 11.06 0.04 0.98
CA ASN A 191 10.96 -1.36 1.34
C ASN A 191 11.85 -1.75 2.54
N ASP A 192 11.94 -0.88 3.54
CA ASP A 192 12.73 -1.19 4.74
C ASP A 192 12.05 -2.29 5.56
N THR A 193 12.79 -3.37 5.78
CA THR A 193 12.40 -4.55 6.55
C THR A 193 13.39 -4.85 7.67
N CYS A 194 14.24 -3.90 8.06
CA CYS A 194 15.29 -4.11 9.07
C CYS A 194 14.72 -4.57 10.41
N HIS A 195 13.54 -4.08 10.79
CA HIS A 195 12.82 -4.48 12.00
C HIS A 195 12.36 -5.95 12.01
N LEU A 196 12.33 -6.63 10.84
CA LEU A 196 11.96 -8.03 10.72
C LEU A 196 13.14 -8.99 10.93
N ARG A 197 14.38 -8.49 10.99
CA ARG A 197 15.58 -9.33 11.12
C ARG A 197 15.71 -10.01 12.48
N ALA A 198 14.98 -9.55 13.48
CA ALA A 198 14.99 -10.09 14.83
C ALA A 198 13.90 -11.16 15.07
N MET A 199 13.19 -11.58 14.00
CA MET A 199 12.07 -12.54 14.07
C MET A 199 12.56 -13.99 13.92
#